data_05a1ddc5477f77e08719d7d63e603048
#
_entry.id   05a1ddc5477f77e08719d7d63e603048
#
_cell.length_a   1.000
_cell.length_b   1.000
_cell.length_c   1.000
_cell.angle_alpha   90.00
_cell.angle_beta   90.00
_cell.angle_gamma   90.00
#
_symmetry.space_group_name_H-M   'P 1'
#
loop_
_entity.id
_entity.type
_entity.pdbx_description
1 polymer ?
#
loop_
_entity_poly.entity_id
_entity_poly.type
_entity_poly.pdbx_seq_one_letter_code
_entity_poly.pdbx_strand_id
1 'polypeptide(L)'
;MVFLTKLKVMNMTHFSKQLTTLWGQHQHLIPARTCSLATCTYKNRYASLHPLWQSPITIPGGSRQSPINIQWRDSVYDPHLKPLEIRYDPATCLHMWNNGYSFLVEFEDTTDKSIITGGPLENNYRLKQFHFHWGAINEWGSEHTIDCKVFPAELHLVHWNSCKYESFEEALMEENGLAVIGVFLKLGANHSGLQKLVDALPSIKHKDDLVEFDEFDPSCLLPSCPDYWTYAGSLTTPPLSESVTWIIKKKAIEVDDDQLEVFRMLLFTPAGEEEQRMVDNFRPLQPIMDRTVRSSFLIQHRRNIETRSDEQIHHAQQETPQAGHMRL
;
A
#
# COMPACT_ATOMS: atom_id res chain seq x y z
N MET A 1 -46.56 -4.14 -9.94
CA MET A 1 -46.03 -3.15 -10.87
C MET A 1 -44.73 -2.64 -10.19
N VAL A 2 -43.62 -3.33 -10.46
CA VAL A 2 -42.32 -3.13 -9.78
C VAL A 2 -41.47 -2.31 -10.75
N PHE A 3 -41.11 -1.09 -10.36
CA PHE A 3 -40.17 -0.26 -11.08
C PHE A 3 -38.74 -0.71 -10.76
N LEU A 4 -38.13 -1.40 -11.70
CA LEU A 4 -36.69 -1.67 -11.70
C LEU A 4 -35.96 -0.39 -12.12
N THR A 5 -35.37 0.31 -11.17
CA THR A 5 -34.42 1.41 -11.46
C THR A 5 -33.08 0.78 -11.82
N LYS A 6 -32.77 0.73 -13.11
CA LYS A 6 -31.43 0.42 -13.60
C LYS A 6 -30.47 1.55 -13.18
N LEU A 7 -29.65 1.33 -12.17
CA LEU A 7 -28.47 2.16 -11.94
C LEU A 7 -27.53 1.95 -13.14
N LYS A 8 -27.27 3.03 -13.86
CA LYS A 8 -26.23 3.08 -14.89
C LYS A 8 -24.87 3.03 -14.18
N VAL A 9 -24.21 1.88 -14.22
CA VAL A 9 -22.78 1.80 -13.96
C VAL A 9 -22.09 2.67 -15.02
N MET A 10 -21.56 3.82 -14.60
CA MET A 10 -20.75 4.66 -15.48
C MET A 10 -19.43 3.94 -15.75
N ASN A 11 -19.27 3.49 -16.95
CA ASN A 11 -18.11 2.78 -17.45
C ASN A 11 -16.88 3.70 -17.40
N MET A 12 -15.87 3.37 -16.61
CA MET A 12 -14.58 4.08 -16.56
C MET A 12 -13.90 4.22 -17.93
N THR A 13 -14.32 3.44 -18.91
CA THR A 13 -13.86 3.55 -20.31
C THR A 13 -14.25 4.87 -20.99
N HIS A 14 -15.23 5.60 -20.47
CA HIS A 14 -15.62 6.90 -21.04
C HIS A 14 -14.71 8.04 -20.57
N PHE A 15 -14.11 7.93 -19.39
CA PHE A 15 -13.15 8.92 -18.89
C PHE A 15 -11.82 8.89 -19.66
N SER A 16 -11.38 7.73 -20.13
CA SER A 16 -10.18 7.59 -20.97
C SER A 16 -10.28 8.35 -22.30
N LYS A 17 -11.47 8.49 -22.87
CA LYS A 17 -11.65 9.11 -24.18
C LYS A 17 -11.78 10.64 -24.15
N GLN A 18 -12.12 11.24 -23.01
CA GLN A 18 -12.22 12.70 -22.89
C GLN A 18 -10.90 13.39 -22.51
N LEU A 19 -9.94 12.65 -21.92
CA LEU A 19 -8.64 13.21 -21.57
C LEU A 19 -7.65 13.31 -22.74
N THR A 20 -7.93 12.67 -23.87
CA THR A 20 -7.03 12.67 -25.04
C THR A 20 -7.11 13.95 -25.91
N THR A 21 -8.04 14.86 -25.66
CA THR A 21 -8.24 16.06 -26.48
C THR A 21 -7.68 17.37 -25.90
N LEU A 22 -7.12 17.39 -24.70
CA LEU A 22 -6.69 18.63 -24.03
C LEU A 22 -5.17 18.80 -23.82
N TRP A 23 -4.32 17.86 -24.26
CA TRP A 23 -2.88 17.95 -23.99
C TRP A 23 -2.03 17.97 -25.28
N GLY A 24 -2.12 19.05 -25.99
CA GLY A 24 -1.14 19.47 -26.98
C GLY A 24 -0.36 20.66 -26.45
N GLN A 25 0.97 20.53 -26.42
CA GLN A 25 1.99 21.59 -26.20
C GLN A 25 2.32 21.95 -24.74
N HIS A 26 3.41 21.39 -24.24
CA HIS A 26 4.63 22.05 -23.77
C HIS A 26 5.62 21.00 -23.23
N GLN A 27 6.58 20.62 -24.08
CA GLN A 27 7.75 19.84 -23.64
C GLN A 27 8.79 20.82 -23.11
N HIS A 28 9.03 20.82 -21.79
CA HIS A 28 10.30 21.25 -21.22
C HIS A 28 11.00 20.01 -20.66
N LEU A 29 12.09 19.63 -21.32
CA LEU A 29 13.04 18.62 -20.87
C LEU A 29 13.70 19.07 -19.59
N ILE A 30 13.29 18.52 -18.45
CA ILE A 30 14.02 18.61 -17.19
C ILE A 30 15.03 17.46 -17.20
N PRO A 31 16.35 17.70 -17.04
CA PRO A 31 17.33 16.64 -17.00
C PRO A 31 17.07 15.74 -15.78
N ALA A 32 16.86 14.46 -16.01
CA ALA A 32 16.72 13.44 -14.98
C ALA A 32 18.00 13.41 -14.13
N ARG A 33 17.97 13.94 -12.92
CA ARG A 33 18.99 13.64 -11.92
C ARG A 33 18.82 12.17 -11.53
N THR A 34 19.81 11.36 -11.86
CA THR A 34 19.91 9.96 -11.46
C THR A 34 19.98 9.86 -9.94
N CYS A 35 18.83 9.71 -9.30
CA CYS A 35 18.77 9.24 -7.94
C CYS A 35 19.08 7.74 -7.97
N SER A 36 19.94 7.25 -7.07
CA SER A 36 20.42 5.88 -7.04
C SER A 36 19.32 4.88 -6.68
N LEU A 37 18.41 4.61 -7.61
CA LEU A 37 17.49 3.46 -7.60
C LEU A 37 18.24 2.14 -7.87
N ALA A 38 19.56 2.18 -7.97
CA ALA A 38 20.41 1.04 -8.35
C ALA A 38 20.34 -0.14 -7.36
N THR A 39 19.86 0.06 -6.14
CA THR A 39 19.77 -0.99 -5.13
C THR A 39 18.45 -1.78 -5.13
N CYS A 40 17.41 -1.30 -5.81
CA CYS A 40 16.13 -1.99 -5.92
C CYS A 40 15.83 -2.46 -7.36
N THR A 41 16.85 -2.82 -8.10
CA THR A 41 16.83 -3.09 -9.56
C THR A 41 15.95 -4.27 -9.96
N TYR A 42 15.63 -5.20 -9.07
CA TYR A 42 14.84 -6.36 -9.44
C TYR A 42 13.33 -6.04 -9.67
N LYS A 43 12.76 -5.03 -8.99
CA LYS A 43 11.37 -4.60 -9.26
C LYS A 43 11.17 -4.07 -10.69
N ASN A 44 12.20 -3.48 -11.30
CA ASN A 44 12.12 -2.98 -12.67
C ASN A 44 11.99 -4.09 -13.72
N ARG A 45 12.34 -5.33 -13.38
CA ARG A 45 12.28 -6.45 -14.35
C ARG A 45 10.87 -6.99 -14.52
N TYR A 46 10.02 -6.90 -13.50
CA TYR A 46 8.69 -7.54 -13.47
C TYR A 46 7.54 -6.54 -13.64
N ALA A 47 7.69 -5.33 -13.16
CA ALA A 47 6.68 -4.28 -13.28
C ALA A 47 6.42 -3.81 -14.73
N SER A 48 7.32 -4.15 -15.67
CA SER A 48 7.12 -3.88 -17.09
C SER A 48 6.14 -4.85 -17.77
N LEU A 49 5.66 -5.88 -17.07
CA LEU A 49 4.83 -6.93 -17.64
C LEU A 49 3.34 -6.61 -17.58
N HIS A 50 2.88 -5.76 -16.66
CA HIS A 50 1.46 -5.42 -16.58
C HIS A 50 1.05 -4.50 -17.74
N PRO A 51 -0.05 -4.82 -18.47
CA PRO A 51 -0.51 -4.03 -19.63
C PRO A 51 -0.72 -2.53 -19.35
N LEU A 52 -1.10 -2.16 -18.13
CA LEU A 52 -1.24 -0.76 -17.69
C LEU A 52 0.05 0.05 -17.82
N TRP A 53 1.22 -0.59 -17.65
CA TRP A 53 2.51 0.07 -17.65
C TRP A 53 3.25 -0.06 -18.99
N GLN A 54 2.70 -0.83 -19.92
CA GLN A 54 3.24 -1.04 -21.27
C GLN A 54 2.65 -0.04 -22.29
N SER A 55 1.59 0.69 -21.92
CA SER A 55 1.00 1.69 -22.79
C SER A 55 1.94 2.88 -22.97
N PRO A 56 2.09 3.43 -24.20
CA PRO A 56 2.82 4.67 -24.44
C PRO A 56 2.12 5.91 -23.89
N ILE A 57 1.07 5.75 -23.09
CA ILE A 57 0.46 6.85 -22.35
C ILE A 57 1.54 7.40 -21.42
N THR A 58 2.03 8.60 -21.75
CA THR A 58 2.87 9.38 -20.86
C THR A 58 2.10 9.62 -19.57
N ILE A 59 2.41 8.82 -18.53
CA ILE A 59 1.86 9.02 -17.20
C ILE A 59 2.42 10.37 -16.74
N PRO A 60 1.57 11.36 -16.38
CA PRO A 60 2.05 12.65 -15.91
C PRO A 60 3.01 12.43 -14.75
N GLY A 61 4.24 12.90 -14.90
CA GLY A 61 5.21 12.94 -13.80
C GLY A 61 4.73 13.94 -12.76
N GLY A 62 4.75 13.53 -11.48
CA GLY A 62 4.52 14.43 -10.34
C GLY A 62 5.65 14.28 -9.33
N SER A 63 5.66 15.12 -8.32
CA SER A 63 6.66 15.07 -7.23
C SER A 63 6.22 14.23 -6.04
N ARG A 64 4.98 13.75 -6.03
CA ARG A 64 4.36 12.98 -4.93
C ARG A 64 3.86 11.61 -5.38
N GLN A 65 4.53 10.95 -6.31
CA GLN A 65 4.09 9.66 -6.84
C GLN A 65 4.36 8.50 -5.87
N SER A 66 3.47 7.49 -5.90
CA SER A 66 3.51 6.25 -5.12
C SER A 66 3.51 5.03 -6.06
N PRO A 67 4.02 3.85 -5.60
CA PRO A 67 4.60 3.57 -4.30
C PRO A 67 6.05 4.04 -4.17
N ILE A 68 6.60 3.96 -2.95
CA ILE A 68 8.00 4.29 -2.66
C ILE A 68 8.72 3.17 -1.89
N ASN A 69 10.06 3.19 -1.89
CA ASN A 69 10.84 2.44 -0.93
C ASN A 69 10.96 3.27 0.37
N ILE A 70 10.48 2.74 1.48
CA ILE A 70 10.62 3.34 2.80
C ILE A 70 11.97 2.89 3.36
N GLN A 71 12.91 3.82 3.52
CA GLN A 71 14.17 3.54 4.21
C GLN A 71 13.98 3.85 5.69
N TRP A 72 14.06 2.83 6.53
CA TRP A 72 13.81 2.95 7.97
C TRP A 72 14.69 4.02 8.60
N ARG A 73 15.99 3.98 8.31
CA ARG A 73 16.99 4.93 8.85
C ARG A 73 16.74 6.39 8.47
N ASP A 74 16.07 6.64 7.34
CA ASP A 74 15.81 7.98 6.82
C ASP A 74 14.41 8.49 7.23
N SER A 75 13.58 7.63 7.85
CA SER A 75 12.31 8.04 8.40
C SER A 75 12.49 8.89 9.65
N VAL A 76 11.64 9.91 9.81
CA VAL A 76 11.70 10.87 10.91
C VAL A 76 10.63 10.55 11.93
N TYR A 77 11.03 10.28 13.17
CA TYR A 77 10.06 10.12 14.26
C TYR A 77 9.34 11.44 14.52
N ASP A 78 8.01 11.39 14.50
CA ASP A 78 7.17 12.54 14.83
C ASP A 78 6.32 12.24 16.07
N PRO A 79 6.65 12.83 17.24
CA PRO A 79 5.92 12.60 18.49
C PRO A 79 4.49 13.16 18.48
N HIS A 80 4.12 13.97 17.48
CA HIS A 80 2.77 14.52 17.35
C HIS A 80 1.82 13.60 16.58
N LEU A 81 2.34 12.53 15.97
CA LEU A 81 1.50 11.52 15.36
C LEU A 81 0.70 10.78 16.42
N LYS A 82 -0.61 10.95 16.39
CA LYS A 82 -1.55 10.29 17.29
C LYS A 82 -1.69 8.81 16.92
N PRO A 83 -2.20 7.97 17.82
CA PRO A 83 -2.70 6.65 17.42
C PRO A 83 -3.72 6.78 16.29
N LEU A 84 -3.66 5.86 15.33
CA LEU A 84 -4.69 5.74 14.32
C LEU A 84 -5.91 5.06 14.94
N GLU A 85 -7.05 5.70 14.87
CA GLU A 85 -8.32 5.17 15.36
C GLU A 85 -9.12 4.63 14.18
N ILE A 86 -9.49 3.35 14.26
CA ILE A 86 -10.20 2.64 13.20
C ILE A 86 -11.51 2.13 13.78
N ARG A 87 -12.60 2.44 13.08
CA ARG A 87 -13.93 1.98 13.45
C ARG A 87 -14.66 1.56 12.19
N TYR A 88 -14.78 0.27 11.99
CA TYR A 88 -15.51 -0.32 10.87
C TYR A 88 -16.75 -1.04 11.39
N ASP A 89 -17.87 -0.86 10.69
CA ASP A 89 -19.11 -1.58 10.89
C ASP A 89 -19.24 -2.64 9.79
N PRO A 90 -19.22 -3.95 10.11
CA PRO A 90 -19.33 -5.03 9.13
C PRO A 90 -20.56 -4.93 8.22
N ALA A 91 -21.67 -4.36 8.74
CA ALA A 91 -22.91 -4.19 7.99
C ALA A 91 -22.80 -3.18 6.83
N THR A 92 -21.72 -2.38 6.77
CA THR A 92 -21.45 -1.46 5.65
C THR A 92 -20.81 -2.16 4.45
N CYS A 93 -20.38 -3.42 4.57
CA CYS A 93 -19.85 -4.20 3.45
C CYS A 93 -20.95 -4.53 2.46
N LEU A 94 -20.74 -4.30 1.17
CA LEU A 94 -21.76 -4.41 0.13
C LEU A 94 -21.53 -5.58 -0.82
N HIS A 95 -20.40 -5.58 -1.50
CA HIS A 95 -20.10 -6.56 -2.55
C HIS A 95 -18.60 -6.64 -2.83
N MET A 96 -18.24 -7.69 -3.54
CA MET A 96 -16.89 -7.92 -4.05
C MET A 96 -16.95 -8.08 -5.58
N TRP A 97 -15.98 -7.52 -6.29
CA TRP A 97 -15.91 -7.61 -7.73
C TRP A 97 -14.50 -7.56 -8.29
N ASN A 98 -14.33 -8.13 -9.47
CA ASN A 98 -13.10 -8.11 -10.24
C ASN A 98 -13.14 -6.93 -11.22
N ASN A 99 -12.32 -5.91 -11.00
CA ASN A 99 -12.29 -4.71 -11.86
C ASN A 99 -11.31 -4.81 -13.04
N GLY A 100 -10.70 -5.98 -13.26
CA GLY A 100 -9.68 -6.20 -14.27
C GLY A 100 -8.27 -5.74 -13.88
N TYR A 101 -8.06 -5.26 -12.64
CA TYR A 101 -6.74 -4.91 -12.07
C TYR A 101 -6.48 -5.58 -10.74
N SER A 102 -7.53 -5.75 -9.96
CA SER A 102 -7.55 -6.40 -8.66
C SER A 102 -8.97 -6.91 -8.41
N PHE A 103 -9.19 -7.53 -7.26
CA PHE A 103 -10.53 -7.62 -6.72
C PHE A 103 -10.73 -6.55 -5.64
N LEU A 104 -11.91 -5.96 -5.62
CA LEU A 104 -12.31 -4.92 -4.68
C LEU A 104 -13.43 -5.44 -3.79
N VAL A 105 -13.38 -5.06 -2.51
CA VAL A 105 -14.51 -5.14 -1.59
C VAL A 105 -14.97 -3.72 -1.29
N GLU A 106 -16.22 -3.40 -1.61
CA GLU A 106 -16.78 -2.05 -1.49
C GLU A 106 -17.73 -1.93 -0.31
N PHE A 107 -17.74 -0.72 0.27
CA PHE A 107 -18.48 -0.38 1.47
C PHE A 107 -19.45 0.77 1.22
N GLU A 108 -20.55 0.78 1.98
CA GLU A 108 -21.46 1.90 2.06
C GLU A 108 -20.74 3.10 2.69
N ASP A 109 -20.68 4.22 1.97
CA ASP A 109 -19.91 5.41 2.33
C ASP A 109 -20.75 6.69 2.42
N THR A 110 -22.08 6.57 2.60
CA THR A 110 -22.97 7.72 2.79
C THR A 110 -23.04 8.16 4.26
N THR A 111 -22.56 7.34 5.18
CA THR A 111 -22.54 7.60 6.64
C THR A 111 -21.16 7.44 7.25
N ASP A 112 -20.98 7.83 8.50
CA ASP A 112 -19.73 7.71 9.27
C ASP A 112 -19.64 6.39 10.07
N LYS A 113 -20.33 5.33 9.65
CA LYS A 113 -20.28 4.02 10.32
C LYS A 113 -18.92 3.37 10.22
N SER A 114 -18.26 3.50 9.06
CA SER A 114 -16.94 2.93 8.81
C SER A 114 -15.96 4.05 8.47
N ILE A 115 -15.17 4.46 9.46
CA ILE A 115 -14.24 5.61 9.36
C ILE A 115 -12.89 5.30 9.99
N ILE A 116 -11.89 6.10 9.60
CA ILE A 116 -10.64 6.27 10.33
C ILE A 116 -10.44 7.72 10.75
N THR A 117 -9.77 7.90 11.89
CA THR A 117 -9.40 9.21 12.46
C THR A 117 -8.06 9.13 13.15
N GLY A 118 -7.54 10.26 13.61
CA GLY A 118 -6.24 10.29 14.30
C GLY A 118 -5.06 10.04 13.35
N GLY A 119 -3.98 9.47 13.85
CA GLY A 119 -2.78 9.33 13.06
C GLY A 119 -2.28 10.67 12.51
N PRO A 120 -1.99 10.76 11.19
CA PRO A 120 -1.65 12.00 10.50
C PRO A 120 -2.87 12.80 10.04
N LEU A 121 -4.09 12.33 10.32
CA LEU A 121 -5.33 12.87 9.76
C LEU A 121 -5.94 13.96 10.66
N GLU A 122 -6.43 15.03 10.04
CA GLU A 122 -7.11 16.13 10.73
C GLU A 122 -8.64 15.94 10.78
N ASN A 123 -9.18 15.09 9.90
CA ASN A 123 -10.61 14.87 9.72
C ASN A 123 -10.96 13.38 9.79
N ASN A 124 -12.27 13.09 9.78
CA ASN A 124 -12.79 11.74 9.55
C ASN A 124 -12.67 11.37 8.07
N TYR A 125 -12.22 10.16 7.79
CA TYR A 125 -12.16 9.61 6.45
C TYR A 125 -13.04 8.36 6.41
N ARG A 126 -13.97 8.29 5.45
CA ARG A 126 -14.89 7.17 5.26
C ARG A 126 -14.23 6.06 4.44
N LEU A 127 -14.42 4.82 4.88
CA LEU A 127 -14.00 3.64 4.12
C LEU A 127 -14.84 3.54 2.84
N LYS A 128 -14.16 3.53 1.69
CA LYS A 128 -14.77 3.31 0.38
C LYS A 128 -14.65 1.87 -0.08
N GLN A 129 -13.43 1.35 -0.05
CA GLN A 129 -13.13 0.00 -0.54
C GLN A 129 -11.76 -0.46 -0.04
N PHE A 130 -11.51 -1.76 -0.13
CA PHE A 130 -10.16 -2.28 -0.09
C PHE A 130 -9.87 -3.21 -1.27
N HIS A 131 -8.59 -3.36 -1.61
CA HIS A 131 -8.10 -4.22 -2.67
C HIS A 131 -6.67 -4.66 -2.38
N PHE A 132 -6.15 -5.55 -3.23
CA PHE A 132 -4.81 -6.10 -3.05
C PHE A 132 -3.97 -5.95 -4.31
N HIS A 133 -2.66 -6.00 -4.11
CA HIS A 133 -1.63 -6.17 -5.14
C HIS A 133 -0.80 -7.40 -4.80
N TRP A 134 -0.47 -8.23 -5.79
CA TRP A 134 0.28 -9.47 -5.58
C TRP A 134 1.13 -9.85 -6.80
N GLY A 135 2.07 -10.78 -6.58
CA GLY A 135 2.99 -11.24 -7.61
C GLY A 135 2.59 -12.58 -8.21
N ALA A 136 3.31 -12.96 -9.27
CA ALA A 136 3.21 -14.30 -9.85
C ALA A 136 3.76 -15.39 -8.93
N ILE A 137 4.66 -15.02 -8.00
CA ILE A 137 5.27 -15.90 -7.00
C ILE A 137 5.41 -15.16 -5.66
N ASN A 138 5.76 -15.88 -4.60
CA ASN A 138 5.84 -15.34 -3.24
C ASN A 138 7.03 -14.40 -2.98
N GLU A 139 7.98 -14.30 -3.90
CA GLU A 139 9.17 -13.47 -3.75
C GLU A 139 8.91 -11.99 -3.97
N TRP A 140 7.81 -11.62 -4.63
CA TRP A 140 7.41 -10.24 -4.89
C TRP A 140 5.91 -10.09 -5.03
N GLY A 141 5.41 -8.86 -5.03
CA GLY A 141 3.97 -8.55 -5.18
C GLY A 141 3.57 -7.25 -4.51
N SER A 142 4.25 -6.84 -3.42
CA SER A 142 3.95 -5.57 -2.77
C SER A 142 4.31 -4.38 -3.66
N GLU A 143 3.58 -3.29 -3.52
CA GLU A 143 3.86 -2.02 -4.17
C GLU A 143 4.96 -1.25 -3.42
N HIS A 144 4.75 -0.98 -2.12
CA HIS A 144 5.80 -0.42 -1.27
C HIS A 144 6.85 -1.46 -0.90
N THR A 145 8.02 -0.96 -0.49
CA THR A 145 9.10 -1.78 0.09
C THR A 145 9.64 -1.10 1.34
N ILE A 146 10.19 -1.92 2.25
CA ILE A 146 10.88 -1.43 3.45
C ILE A 146 12.35 -1.84 3.36
N ASP A 147 13.26 -0.88 3.32
CA ASP A 147 14.71 -1.13 3.12
C ASP A 147 14.95 -2.09 1.94
N CYS A 148 14.26 -1.86 0.82
CA CYS A 148 14.24 -2.70 -0.38
C CYS A 148 13.68 -4.12 -0.19
N LYS A 149 13.16 -4.47 0.99
CA LYS A 149 12.46 -5.73 1.20
C LYS A 149 11.09 -5.68 0.55
N VAL A 150 10.81 -6.68 -0.28
CA VAL A 150 9.54 -6.89 -0.97
C VAL A 150 8.75 -7.97 -0.25
N PHE A 151 7.42 -7.88 -0.34
CA PHE A 151 6.50 -8.84 0.24
C PHE A 151 5.67 -9.51 -0.87
N PRO A 152 5.10 -10.71 -0.60
CA PRO A 152 4.27 -11.42 -1.57
C PRO A 152 3.05 -10.65 -2.06
N ALA A 153 2.46 -9.83 -1.17
CA ALA A 153 1.28 -9.03 -1.48
C ALA A 153 1.18 -7.81 -0.56
N GLU A 154 0.31 -6.88 -0.93
CA GLU A 154 -0.02 -5.67 -0.16
C GLU A 154 -1.51 -5.38 -0.25
N LEU A 155 -2.14 -5.12 0.89
CA LEU A 155 -3.52 -4.70 1.06
C LEU A 155 -3.58 -3.17 1.13
N HIS A 156 -4.52 -2.57 0.42
CA HIS A 156 -4.85 -1.14 0.49
C HIS A 156 -6.29 -0.95 0.94
N LEU A 157 -6.49 -0.29 2.09
CA LEU A 157 -7.81 0.16 2.55
C LEU A 157 -7.93 1.65 2.22
N VAL A 158 -8.83 1.97 1.32
CA VAL A 158 -9.00 3.31 0.73
C VAL A 158 -10.13 4.05 1.43
N HIS A 159 -9.81 5.24 1.95
CA HIS A 159 -10.76 6.11 2.64
C HIS A 159 -10.73 7.50 2.03
N TRP A 160 -11.85 8.25 2.14
CA TRP A 160 -11.95 9.59 1.61
C TRP A 160 -12.46 10.60 2.63
N ASN A 161 -12.01 11.84 2.50
CA ASN A 161 -12.31 12.94 3.42
C ASN A 161 -13.73 13.49 3.24
N SER A 162 -14.68 12.88 3.90
CA SER A 162 -16.10 13.26 3.84
C SER A 162 -16.44 14.54 4.60
N CYS A 163 -15.49 15.09 5.37
CA CYS A 163 -15.67 16.39 6.03
C CYS A 163 -15.38 17.56 5.08
N LYS A 164 -14.50 17.32 4.07
CA LYS A 164 -14.04 18.38 3.17
C LYS A 164 -14.67 18.31 1.78
N TYR A 165 -15.04 17.10 1.33
CA TYR A 165 -15.54 16.84 0.00
C TYR A 165 -16.93 16.19 0.05
N GLU A 166 -17.71 16.37 -1.01
CA GLU A 166 -19.09 15.87 -1.09
C GLU A 166 -19.18 14.45 -1.65
N SER A 167 -18.15 14.02 -2.38
CA SER A 167 -18.09 12.68 -3.00
C SER A 167 -16.67 12.12 -3.04
N PHE A 168 -16.58 10.79 -3.20
CA PHE A 168 -15.30 10.11 -3.40
C PHE A 168 -14.60 10.59 -4.68
N GLU A 169 -15.35 10.81 -5.77
CA GLU A 169 -14.84 11.26 -7.06
C GLU A 169 -14.19 12.65 -6.96
N GLU A 170 -14.77 13.54 -6.19
CA GLU A 170 -14.17 14.85 -5.90
C GLU A 170 -12.91 14.69 -5.04
N ALA A 171 -13.01 13.96 -3.92
CA ALA A 171 -11.88 13.74 -3.01
C ALA A 171 -10.68 13.08 -3.70
N LEU A 172 -10.92 12.19 -4.66
CA LEU A 172 -9.89 11.47 -5.42
C LEU A 172 -8.97 12.42 -6.20
N MET A 173 -9.47 13.58 -6.63
CA MET A 173 -8.71 14.54 -7.44
C MET A 173 -8.05 15.64 -6.60
N GLU A 174 -8.45 15.79 -5.34
CA GLU A 174 -8.11 16.92 -4.51
C GLU A 174 -7.04 16.59 -3.46
N GLU A 175 -6.27 17.60 -3.06
CA GLU A 175 -5.22 17.46 -2.06
C GLU A 175 -5.78 16.97 -0.72
N ASN A 176 -5.13 15.95 -0.12
CA ASN A 176 -5.57 15.31 1.12
C ASN A 176 -7.02 14.78 1.05
N GLY A 177 -7.49 14.47 -0.15
CA GLY A 177 -8.80 13.89 -0.35
C GLY A 177 -8.89 12.44 0.11
N LEU A 178 -7.81 11.69 -0.01
CA LEU A 178 -7.75 10.28 0.33
C LEU A 178 -6.76 9.97 1.47
N ALA A 179 -7.08 8.93 2.24
CA ALA A 179 -6.17 8.28 3.17
C ALA A 179 -6.17 6.78 2.89
N VAL A 180 -4.99 6.20 2.65
CA VAL A 180 -4.88 4.76 2.35
C VAL A 180 -4.01 4.09 3.38
N ILE A 181 -4.55 3.05 4.03
CA ILE A 181 -3.79 2.17 4.90
C ILE A 181 -3.20 1.04 4.05
N GLY A 182 -1.87 0.93 4.04
CA GLY A 182 -1.15 -0.18 3.41
C GLY A 182 -0.74 -1.22 4.45
N VAL A 183 -1.02 -2.48 4.18
CA VAL A 183 -0.64 -3.63 5.02
C VAL A 183 0.07 -4.66 4.17
N PHE A 184 1.30 -5.02 4.56
CA PHE A 184 2.04 -6.08 3.88
C PHE A 184 1.51 -7.46 4.29
N LEU A 185 1.48 -8.38 3.34
CA LEU A 185 1.23 -9.80 3.56
C LEU A 185 2.56 -10.55 3.46
N LYS A 186 2.83 -11.43 4.41
CA LYS A 186 3.99 -12.33 4.40
C LYS A 186 3.55 -13.77 4.55
N LEU A 187 4.34 -14.71 4.04
CA LEU A 187 4.07 -16.14 4.26
C LEU A 187 4.17 -16.50 5.74
N GLY A 188 3.24 -17.31 6.17
CA GLY A 188 3.13 -17.81 7.54
C GLY A 188 1.91 -18.70 7.73
N ALA A 189 1.26 -18.55 8.89
CA ALA A 189 0.02 -19.30 9.19
C ALA A 189 -1.16 -18.83 8.34
N ASN A 190 -2.12 -19.72 8.12
CA ASN A 190 -3.39 -19.41 7.50
C ASN A 190 -4.09 -18.25 8.22
N HIS A 191 -4.59 -17.28 7.45
CA HIS A 191 -5.31 -16.12 7.96
C HIS A 191 -6.82 -16.34 7.85
N SER A 192 -7.48 -16.60 8.98
CA SER A 192 -8.90 -16.93 9.01
C SER A 192 -9.83 -15.84 8.45
N GLY A 193 -9.49 -14.56 8.68
CA GLY A 193 -10.24 -13.44 8.11
C GLY A 193 -10.08 -13.33 6.59
N LEU A 194 -8.86 -13.57 6.08
CA LEU A 194 -8.62 -13.61 4.63
C LEU A 194 -9.30 -14.79 3.97
N GLN A 195 -9.47 -15.92 4.67
CA GLN A 195 -10.11 -17.11 4.11
C GLN A 195 -11.53 -16.84 3.63
N LYS A 196 -12.29 -15.96 4.30
CA LYS A 196 -13.64 -15.58 3.85
C LYS A 196 -13.63 -14.92 2.47
N LEU A 197 -12.60 -14.10 2.18
CA LEU A 197 -12.41 -13.51 0.86
C LEU A 197 -12.01 -14.58 -0.15
N VAL A 198 -11.00 -15.40 0.19
CA VAL A 198 -10.48 -16.48 -0.66
C VAL A 198 -11.58 -17.43 -1.11
N ASP A 199 -12.50 -17.81 -0.22
CA ASP A 199 -13.63 -18.70 -0.53
C ASP A 199 -14.61 -18.10 -1.53
N ALA A 200 -14.71 -16.77 -1.60
CA ALA A 200 -15.61 -16.07 -2.52
C ALA A 200 -14.95 -15.75 -3.89
N LEU A 201 -13.61 -15.72 -3.98
CA LEU A 201 -12.89 -15.35 -5.21
C LEU A 201 -13.26 -16.17 -6.46
N PRO A 202 -13.54 -17.50 -6.37
CA PRO A 202 -13.98 -18.27 -7.54
C PRO A 202 -15.25 -17.73 -8.20
N SER A 203 -16.11 -17.00 -7.46
CA SER A 203 -17.33 -16.38 -7.98
C SER A 203 -17.09 -15.12 -8.80
N ILE A 204 -15.87 -14.55 -8.75
CA ILE A 204 -15.49 -13.35 -9.48
C ILE A 204 -14.22 -13.56 -10.30
N LYS A 205 -14.06 -14.75 -10.88
CA LYS A 205 -12.86 -15.13 -11.63
C LYS A 205 -12.56 -14.17 -12.77
N HIS A 206 -13.57 -13.73 -13.51
CA HIS A 206 -13.41 -12.90 -14.71
C HIS A 206 -13.59 -11.41 -14.39
N LYS A 207 -12.98 -10.58 -15.19
CA LYS A 207 -13.20 -9.13 -15.15
C LYS A 207 -14.70 -8.82 -15.27
N ASP A 208 -15.15 -7.86 -14.48
CA ASP A 208 -16.53 -7.38 -14.36
C ASP A 208 -17.49 -8.37 -13.65
N ASP A 209 -17.00 -9.53 -13.17
CA ASP A 209 -17.75 -10.38 -12.25
C ASP A 209 -17.95 -9.69 -10.91
N LEU A 210 -19.17 -9.79 -10.36
CA LEU A 210 -19.55 -9.20 -9.08
C LEU A 210 -20.39 -10.20 -8.27
N VAL A 211 -20.17 -10.25 -6.96
CA VAL A 211 -20.93 -11.04 -5.99
C VAL A 211 -21.31 -10.18 -4.79
N GLU A 212 -22.50 -10.40 -4.24
CA GLU A 212 -22.86 -9.84 -2.93
C GLU A 212 -21.92 -10.42 -1.87
N PHE A 213 -21.37 -9.53 -1.04
CA PHE A 213 -20.43 -9.91 0.01
C PHE A 213 -20.67 -8.97 1.20
N ASP A 214 -21.46 -9.42 2.12
CA ASP A 214 -21.92 -8.65 3.27
C ASP A 214 -21.28 -9.13 4.59
N GLU A 215 -21.52 -8.39 5.67
CA GLU A 215 -21.10 -8.74 7.04
C GLU A 215 -19.59 -9.06 7.15
N PHE A 216 -18.74 -8.29 6.47
CA PHE A 216 -17.30 -8.44 6.57
C PHE A 216 -16.65 -7.26 7.33
N ASP A 217 -15.93 -7.59 8.40
CA ASP A 217 -15.15 -6.63 9.18
C ASP A 217 -13.70 -6.59 8.68
N PRO A 218 -13.28 -5.55 7.94
CA PRO A 218 -11.91 -5.47 7.43
C PRO A 218 -10.86 -5.21 8.52
N SER A 219 -11.24 -4.89 9.75
CA SER A 219 -10.30 -4.75 10.85
C SER A 219 -9.55 -6.04 11.16
N CYS A 220 -10.12 -7.22 10.81
CA CYS A 220 -9.44 -8.52 10.93
C CYS A 220 -8.18 -8.62 10.06
N LEU A 221 -8.04 -7.81 9.01
CA LEU A 221 -6.88 -7.75 8.11
C LEU A 221 -5.79 -6.78 8.60
N LEU A 222 -5.97 -6.16 9.75
CA LEU A 222 -5.01 -5.22 10.33
C LEU A 222 -4.09 -5.93 11.33
N PRO A 223 -2.78 -5.64 11.31
CA PRO A 223 -1.89 -6.16 12.34
C PRO A 223 -2.18 -5.51 13.69
N SER A 224 -1.96 -6.26 14.79
CA SER A 224 -2.14 -5.76 16.16
C SER A 224 -1.18 -4.62 16.54
N CYS A 225 -0.02 -4.51 15.87
CA CYS A 225 0.94 -3.45 16.10
C CYS A 225 0.38 -2.11 15.64
N PRO A 226 0.33 -1.07 16.50
CA PRO A 226 -0.20 0.23 16.14
C PRO A 226 0.75 1.05 15.26
N ASP A 227 2.04 0.72 15.24
CA ASP A 227 3.09 1.48 14.57
C ASP A 227 2.89 1.57 13.04
N TYR A 228 3.21 2.74 12.49
CA TYR A 228 3.10 3.01 11.05
C TYR A 228 4.12 4.06 10.58
N TRP A 229 4.36 4.08 9.28
CA TRP A 229 4.94 5.21 8.55
C TRP A 229 3.85 5.97 7.82
N THR A 230 4.06 7.28 7.62
CA THR A 230 3.15 8.10 6.83
C THR A 230 3.91 9.05 5.91
N TYR A 231 3.38 9.26 4.72
CA TYR A 231 3.92 10.19 3.74
C TYR A 231 2.83 10.66 2.77
N ALA A 232 3.06 11.81 2.14
CA ALA A 232 2.19 12.34 1.10
C ALA A 232 2.52 11.68 -0.25
N GLY A 233 1.51 11.09 -0.89
CA GLY A 233 1.69 10.34 -2.13
C GLY A 233 0.50 10.43 -3.09
N SER A 234 0.41 9.44 -3.95
CA SER A 234 -0.58 9.35 -5.02
C SER A 234 -1.33 8.03 -5.00
N LEU A 235 -2.38 7.95 -5.82
CA LEU A 235 -2.89 6.65 -6.28
C LEU A 235 -1.78 5.90 -7.02
N THR A 236 -1.81 4.58 -6.93
CA THR A 236 -0.87 3.69 -7.65
C THR A 236 -1.46 3.16 -8.95
N THR A 237 -2.73 3.46 -9.22
CA THR A 237 -3.43 3.17 -10.48
C THR A 237 -3.92 4.48 -11.12
N PRO A 238 -4.14 4.53 -12.44
CA PRO A 238 -4.72 5.71 -13.07
C PRO A 238 -6.02 6.17 -12.37
N PRO A 239 -6.21 7.47 -12.15
CA PRO A 239 -5.53 8.62 -12.75
C PRO A 239 -4.21 9.06 -12.07
N LEU A 240 -3.69 8.34 -11.06
CA LEU A 240 -2.42 8.63 -10.37
C LEU A 240 -2.42 9.97 -9.62
N SER A 241 -3.59 10.43 -9.22
CA SER A 241 -3.79 11.71 -8.51
C SER A 241 -2.96 11.77 -7.24
N GLU A 242 -2.30 12.90 -7.00
CA GLU A 242 -1.46 13.15 -5.83
C GLU A 242 -2.30 13.63 -4.63
N SER A 243 -3.34 12.85 -4.31
CA SER A 243 -4.39 13.14 -3.33
C SER A 243 -4.27 12.31 -2.04
N VAL A 244 -3.28 11.42 -1.93
CA VAL A 244 -3.27 10.37 -0.91
C VAL A 244 -2.34 10.71 0.24
N THR A 245 -2.86 10.60 1.47
CA THR A 245 -2.07 10.42 2.69
C THR A 245 -1.89 8.92 2.92
N TRP A 246 -0.68 8.41 2.75
CA TRP A 246 -0.34 7.02 2.98
C TRP A 246 -0.04 6.74 4.45
N ILE A 247 -0.59 5.62 4.96
CA ILE A 247 -0.38 5.11 6.31
C ILE A 247 0.05 3.64 6.17
N ILE A 248 1.35 3.39 6.19
CA ILE A 248 1.92 2.04 5.96
C ILE A 248 2.19 1.37 7.28
N LYS A 249 1.48 0.28 7.56
CA LYS A 249 1.63 -0.47 8.81
C LYS A 249 3.02 -1.11 8.89
N LYS A 250 3.67 -0.96 10.05
CA LYS A 250 5.02 -1.47 10.30
C LYS A 250 5.09 -3.00 10.28
N LYS A 251 4.05 -3.67 10.75
CA LYS A 251 3.98 -5.13 10.80
C LYS A 251 3.12 -5.66 9.67
N ALA A 252 3.59 -6.73 9.05
CA ALA A 252 2.83 -7.50 8.08
C ALA A 252 1.85 -8.45 8.80
N ILE A 253 0.77 -8.81 8.12
CA ILE A 253 -0.07 -9.96 8.49
C ILE A 253 0.49 -11.24 7.86
N GLU A 254 0.20 -12.39 8.47
CA GLU A 254 0.58 -13.70 7.93
C GLU A 254 -0.57 -14.29 7.13
N VAL A 255 -0.23 -14.87 5.99
CA VAL A 255 -1.13 -15.62 5.12
C VAL A 255 -0.41 -16.89 4.65
N ASP A 256 -1.13 -17.95 4.33
CA ASP A 256 -0.49 -19.13 3.78
C ASP A 256 -0.38 -19.08 2.24
N ASP A 257 0.38 -20.01 1.68
CA ASP A 257 0.66 -20.08 0.25
C ASP A 257 -0.61 -20.40 -0.54
N ASP A 258 -1.47 -21.31 -0.04
CA ASP A 258 -2.70 -21.71 -0.72
C ASP A 258 -3.66 -20.51 -0.87
N GLN A 259 -3.72 -19.61 0.12
CA GLN A 259 -4.52 -18.38 0.06
C GLN A 259 -4.03 -17.44 -1.06
N LEU A 260 -2.72 -17.27 -1.22
CA LEU A 260 -2.14 -16.44 -2.29
C LEU A 260 -2.31 -17.08 -3.67
N GLU A 261 -2.26 -18.41 -3.77
CA GLU A 261 -2.50 -19.11 -5.04
C GLU A 261 -3.91 -18.85 -5.57
N VAL A 262 -4.92 -18.73 -4.72
CA VAL A 262 -6.28 -18.39 -5.15
C VAL A 262 -6.34 -16.97 -5.76
N PHE A 263 -5.59 -16.01 -5.23
CA PHE A 263 -5.47 -14.67 -5.85
C PHE A 263 -4.96 -14.77 -7.29
N ARG A 264 -3.97 -15.62 -7.53
CA ARG A 264 -3.32 -15.85 -8.84
C ARG A 264 -4.19 -16.58 -9.85
N MET A 265 -5.33 -17.13 -9.41
CA MET A 265 -6.32 -17.76 -10.29
C MET A 265 -7.34 -16.77 -10.86
N LEU A 266 -7.41 -15.56 -10.34
CA LEU A 266 -8.20 -14.47 -10.93
C LEU A 266 -7.67 -14.10 -12.31
N LEU A 267 -8.52 -13.51 -13.15
CA LEU A 267 -8.19 -13.13 -14.51
C LEU A 267 -8.28 -11.61 -14.71
N PHE A 268 -7.39 -11.06 -15.52
CA PHE A 268 -7.48 -9.69 -16.04
C PHE A 268 -8.56 -9.55 -17.10
N THR A 269 -8.95 -10.66 -17.75
CA THR A 269 -9.80 -10.71 -18.92
C THR A 269 -11.24 -11.07 -18.57
N PRO A 270 -12.24 -10.54 -19.30
CA PRO A 270 -13.64 -10.91 -19.13
C PRO A 270 -13.92 -12.32 -19.63
N ALA A 271 -15.08 -12.86 -19.28
CA ALA A 271 -15.52 -14.16 -19.75
C ALA A 271 -15.64 -14.17 -21.29
N GLY A 272 -15.13 -15.24 -21.93
CA GLY A 272 -15.15 -15.38 -23.39
C GLY A 272 -13.93 -14.83 -24.12
N GLU A 273 -13.04 -14.14 -23.46
CA GLU A 273 -11.72 -13.76 -23.96
C GLU A 273 -10.63 -14.76 -23.56
N GLU A 274 -9.45 -14.68 -24.20
CA GLU A 274 -8.28 -15.48 -23.81
C GLU A 274 -7.91 -15.22 -22.36
N GLU A 275 -7.82 -16.29 -21.55
CA GLU A 275 -7.56 -16.18 -20.13
C GLU A 275 -6.15 -15.61 -19.88
N GLN A 276 -6.07 -14.49 -19.16
CA GLN A 276 -4.84 -13.89 -18.68
C GLN A 276 -4.89 -13.85 -17.14
N ARG A 277 -4.02 -14.63 -16.50
CA ARG A 277 -3.94 -14.66 -15.04
C ARG A 277 -3.61 -13.29 -14.47
N MET A 278 -4.36 -12.90 -13.44
CA MET A 278 -4.14 -11.67 -12.69
C MET A 278 -2.98 -11.88 -11.71
N VAL A 279 -1.78 -11.54 -12.17
CA VAL A 279 -0.54 -11.56 -11.38
C VAL A 279 0.28 -10.33 -11.74
N ASP A 280 1.20 -9.93 -10.83
CA ASP A 280 2.07 -8.77 -11.01
C ASP A 280 1.29 -7.45 -11.22
N ASN A 281 0.16 -7.31 -10.54
CA ASN A 281 -0.74 -6.16 -10.61
C ASN A 281 -0.30 -4.98 -9.72
N PHE A 282 0.98 -4.72 -9.62
CA PHE A 282 1.58 -3.65 -8.84
C PHE A 282 2.34 -2.65 -9.71
N ARG A 283 2.39 -1.40 -9.26
CA ARG A 283 3.16 -0.33 -9.90
C ARG A 283 4.63 -0.40 -9.48
N PRO A 284 5.60 -0.04 -10.38
CA PRO A 284 7.00 0.16 -10.00
C PRO A 284 7.18 1.24 -8.93
N LEU A 285 8.27 1.13 -8.15
CA LEU A 285 8.69 2.16 -7.21
C LEU A 285 8.92 3.50 -7.91
N GLN A 286 8.46 4.57 -7.24
CA GLN A 286 8.63 5.94 -7.67
C GLN A 286 9.67 6.65 -6.78
N PRO A 287 10.36 7.66 -7.29
CA PRO A 287 11.34 8.42 -6.51
C PRO A 287 10.65 9.18 -5.37
N ILE A 288 11.31 9.21 -4.20
CA ILE A 288 10.79 9.93 -3.04
C ILE A 288 10.79 11.45 -3.23
N MET A 289 11.66 11.95 -4.08
CA MET A 289 11.86 13.39 -4.28
C MET A 289 12.17 14.12 -2.96
N ASP A 290 11.56 15.28 -2.71
CA ASP A 290 11.76 16.10 -1.51
C ASP A 290 10.81 15.74 -0.36
N ARG A 291 10.18 14.56 -0.41
CA ARG A 291 9.21 14.11 0.62
C ARG A 291 9.91 13.54 1.83
N THR A 292 9.31 13.78 3.00
CA THR A 292 9.69 13.14 4.27
C THR A 292 8.74 12.01 4.60
N VAL A 293 9.28 10.84 4.93
CA VAL A 293 8.53 9.75 5.56
C VAL A 293 8.62 9.93 7.07
N ARG A 294 7.47 10.11 7.74
CA ARG A 294 7.40 10.18 9.20
C ARG A 294 7.08 8.82 9.79
N SER A 295 7.60 8.53 10.98
CA SER A 295 7.29 7.33 11.74
C SER A 295 6.56 7.67 13.04
N SER A 296 5.56 6.86 13.40
CA SER A 296 4.84 6.97 14.68
C SER A 296 5.61 6.37 15.86
N PHE A 297 6.80 5.80 15.62
CA PHE A 297 7.62 5.08 16.58
C PHE A 297 9.08 5.49 16.50
N LEU A 298 9.78 5.36 17.63
CA LEU A 298 11.21 5.64 17.71
C LEU A 298 12.02 4.54 17.02
N ILE A 299 13.03 4.97 16.26
CA ILE A 299 14.05 4.07 15.73
C ILE A 299 15.02 3.78 16.90
N GLN A 300 14.95 2.56 17.44
CA GLN A 300 15.98 2.11 18.37
C GLN A 300 17.28 1.89 17.57
N HIS A 301 18.17 2.88 17.58
CA HIS A 301 19.56 2.65 17.17
C HIS A 301 20.10 1.58 18.11
N ARG A 302 20.61 0.47 17.56
CA ARG A 302 21.33 -0.55 18.35
C ARG A 302 22.52 0.12 19.04
N ARG A 303 22.35 0.56 20.27
CA ARG A 303 23.43 0.92 21.20
C ARG A 303 24.14 -0.34 21.72
N ASN A 304 24.57 -1.24 20.85
CA ASN A 304 25.22 -2.49 21.28
C ASN A 304 26.64 -2.63 20.77
N ILE A 305 27.30 -1.54 20.35
CA ILE A 305 28.71 -1.61 19.94
C ILE A 305 29.64 -0.79 20.87
N GLU A 306 29.14 0.26 21.55
CA GLU A 306 30.02 1.10 22.39
C GLU A 306 30.23 0.60 23.80
N THR A 307 29.31 -0.17 24.40
CA THR A 307 29.51 -0.72 25.77
C THR A 307 30.47 -1.90 25.83
N ARG A 308 30.78 -2.57 24.72
CA ARG A 308 31.79 -3.64 24.69
C ARG A 308 33.21 -3.14 24.52
N SER A 309 33.43 -1.96 23.96
CA SER A 309 34.76 -1.36 23.85
C SER A 309 35.22 -0.77 25.17
N ASP A 310 34.32 -0.21 25.98
CA ASP A 310 34.68 0.41 27.26
C ASP A 310 34.94 -0.63 28.39
N GLU A 311 34.22 -1.75 28.39
CA GLU A 311 34.50 -2.86 29.32
C GLU A 311 35.81 -3.60 29.00
N GLN A 312 36.21 -3.71 27.73
CA GLN A 312 37.48 -4.32 27.35
C GLN A 312 38.68 -3.39 27.62
N ILE A 313 38.51 -2.08 27.60
CA ILE A 313 39.56 -1.12 27.92
C ILE A 313 39.78 -1.06 29.43
N HIS A 314 38.75 -1.22 30.27
CA HIS A 314 38.90 -1.27 31.74
C HIS A 314 39.52 -2.57 32.25
N HIS A 315 39.32 -3.71 31.58
CA HIS A 315 39.98 -4.97 31.96
C HIS A 315 41.46 -5.03 31.57
N ALA A 316 41.87 -4.36 30.49
CA ALA A 316 43.27 -4.33 30.07
C ALA A 316 44.18 -3.42 30.90
N GLN A 317 43.63 -2.51 31.71
CA GLN A 317 44.39 -1.59 32.57
C GLN A 317 44.64 -2.13 34.00
N GLN A 318 44.08 -3.28 34.38
CA GLN A 318 44.25 -3.87 35.73
C GLN A 318 45.30 -5.00 35.80
N GLU A 319 45.91 -5.41 34.70
CA GLU A 319 46.97 -6.43 34.69
C GLU A 319 48.34 -5.83 34.36
N THR A 320 48.90 -5.02 35.27
CA THR A 320 50.34 -4.71 35.27
C THR A 320 51.02 -5.50 36.40
N PRO A 321 51.98 -6.40 36.10
CA PRO A 321 52.71 -7.14 37.16
C PRO A 321 53.64 -6.21 37.89
N GLN A 322 53.58 -6.24 39.25
CA GLN A 322 54.60 -5.64 40.11
C GLN A 322 55.95 -6.34 39.92
N ALA A 323 56.95 -5.59 39.48
CA ALA A 323 58.30 -6.04 39.40
C ALA A 323 58.85 -6.26 40.84
N GLY A 324 59.16 -7.49 41.17
CA GLY A 324 59.79 -7.85 42.43
C GLY A 324 61.23 -7.34 42.53
N HIS A 325 61.52 -6.65 43.61
CA HIS A 325 62.88 -6.30 44.04
C HIS A 325 63.55 -7.50 44.58
N MET A 326 64.57 -7.99 43.88
CA MET A 326 65.53 -8.94 44.43
C MET A 326 66.66 -8.17 45.07
N ARG A 327 66.83 -8.28 46.41
CA ARG A 327 68.04 -7.85 47.14
C ARG A 327 69.02 -9.03 47.23
N LEU A 328 70.29 -8.71 46.93
CA LEU A 328 71.46 -9.50 47.30
C LEU A 328 71.58 -9.68 48.83
#